data_b9c1092e9006526263d82c8551b0f255
#
_entry.id   b9c1092e9006526263d82c8551b0f255
#
_cell.length_a   1.000
_cell.length_b   1.000
_cell.length_c   1.000
_cell.angle_alpha   90.00
_cell.angle_beta   90.00
_cell.angle_gamma   90.00
#
_symmetry.space_group_name_H-M   'P 1'
#
loop_
_entity.id
_entity.type
_entity.pdbx_description
1 polymer ?
#
loop_
_entity_poly.entity_id
_entity_poly.type
_entity_poly.pdbx_seq_one_letter_code
_entity_poly.pdbx_strand_id
1 'polypeptide(L)'
;MTTIAIVDYGMGNFHSVARALKFAAPDADIRICNQPQDIDAADRVVFPGQGAMADCMRTLNESGLREAVVRAARNKPLLGVCVGEQMLFDSSEEGGTSCLGLFPGVVRRFSGPRFADLIAADDEACLADTGAAGAVDTRPERLKVPHMGWNLSLIHI
;
A
#
# COMPACT_ATOMS: atom_id res chain seq x y z
N MET A 1 -25.79 -11.89 -6.56
CA MET A 1 -25.19 -10.56 -6.39
C MET A 1 -23.82 -10.80 -5.77
N THR A 2 -22.74 -10.34 -6.39
CA THR A 2 -21.38 -10.57 -5.89
C THR A 2 -21.10 -9.69 -4.67
N THR A 3 -20.63 -10.29 -3.58
CA THR A 3 -20.26 -9.57 -2.36
C THR A 3 -18.75 -9.31 -2.35
N ILE A 4 -18.35 -8.04 -2.14
CA ILE A 4 -16.96 -7.64 -2.02
C ILE A 4 -16.71 -7.11 -0.61
N ALA A 5 -15.87 -7.80 0.16
CA ALA A 5 -15.45 -7.37 1.48
C ALA A 5 -14.21 -6.48 1.40
N ILE A 6 -14.26 -5.31 2.01
CA ILE A 6 -13.10 -4.46 2.26
C ILE A 6 -12.67 -4.72 3.70
N VAL A 7 -11.44 -5.20 3.89
CA VAL A 7 -10.91 -5.54 5.22
C VAL A 7 -10.63 -4.26 6.00
N ASP A 8 -11.35 -4.07 7.10
CA ASP A 8 -11.14 -2.97 8.05
C ASP A 8 -10.44 -3.49 9.31
N TYR A 9 -9.14 -3.37 9.32
CA TYR A 9 -8.29 -3.67 10.48
C TYR A 9 -7.79 -2.40 11.17
N GLY A 10 -8.36 -1.23 10.85
CA GLY A 10 -8.02 0.06 11.45
C GLY A 10 -7.00 0.90 10.67
N MET A 11 -6.38 0.36 9.61
CA MET A 11 -5.37 1.08 8.82
C MET A 11 -5.74 1.08 7.34
N GLY A 12 -6.27 2.20 6.84
CA GLY A 12 -6.62 2.34 5.43
C GLY A 12 -7.69 3.40 5.17
N ASN A 13 -7.78 3.84 3.91
CA ASN A 13 -8.84 4.73 3.46
C ASN A 13 -10.01 3.92 2.90
N PHE A 14 -10.76 3.25 3.77
CA PHE A 14 -11.83 2.32 3.42
C PHE A 14 -12.95 2.97 2.61
N HIS A 15 -13.31 4.22 2.94
CA HIS A 15 -14.37 4.94 2.23
C HIS A 15 -14.01 5.28 0.78
N SER A 16 -12.76 5.69 0.53
CA SER A 16 -12.28 5.93 -0.83
C SER A 16 -12.24 4.65 -1.66
N VAL A 17 -11.79 3.55 -1.05
CA VAL A 17 -11.80 2.22 -1.68
C VAL A 17 -13.23 1.78 -1.99
N ALA A 18 -14.16 1.93 -1.03
CA ALA A 18 -15.56 1.58 -1.24
C ALA A 18 -16.21 2.39 -2.37
N ARG A 19 -15.93 3.69 -2.46
CA ARG A 19 -16.43 4.55 -3.54
C ARG A 19 -15.88 4.13 -4.90
N ALA A 20 -14.58 3.83 -4.99
CA ALA A 20 -13.96 3.35 -6.22
C ALA A 20 -14.55 2.01 -6.68
N LEU A 21 -14.74 1.07 -5.76
CA LEU A 21 -15.35 -0.22 -6.04
C LEU A 21 -16.82 -0.06 -6.48
N LYS A 22 -17.58 0.83 -5.85
CA LYS A 22 -18.96 1.10 -6.23
C LYS A 22 -19.09 1.67 -7.65
N PHE A 23 -18.10 2.48 -8.06
CA PHE A 23 -18.01 2.99 -9.43
C PHE A 23 -17.65 1.88 -10.43
N ALA A 24 -16.67 1.03 -10.07
CA ALA A 24 -16.18 -0.04 -10.95
C ALA A 24 -17.14 -1.26 -11.03
N ALA A 25 -17.90 -1.51 -9.98
CA ALA A 25 -18.82 -2.64 -9.85
C ALA A 25 -20.16 -2.21 -9.22
N PRO A 26 -20.98 -1.45 -9.95
CA PRO A 26 -22.21 -0.86 -9.41
C PRO A 26 -23.23 -1.90 -8.91
N ASP A 27 -23.21 -3.10 -9.49
CA ASP A 27 -24.13 -4.21 -9.14
C ASP A 27 -23.59 -5.09 -8.00
N ALA A 28 -22.40 -4.82 -7.47
CA ALA A 28 -21.84 -5.56 -6.36
C ALA A 28 -22.32 -5.00 -5.00
N ASP A 29 -22.45 -5.91 -4.02
CA ASP A 29 -22.64 -5.57 -2.62
C ASP A 29 -21.29 -5.34 -1.95
N ILE A 30 -20.95 -4.07 -1.69
CA ILE A 30 -19.65 -3.66 -1.16
C ILE A 30 -19.79 -3.39 0.33
N ARG A 31 -19.03 -4.14 1.14
CA ARG A 31 -19.08 -4.08 2.60
C ARG A 31 -17.71 -3.79 3.19
N ILE A 32 -17.66 -2.88 4.17
CA ILE A 32 -16.49 -2.68 5.03
C ILE A 32 -16.64 -3.65 6.20
N CYS A 33 -15.69 -4.58 6.36
CA CYS A 33 -15.79 -5.73 7.24
C CYS A 33 -14.66 -5.74 8.26
N ASN A 34 -15.02 -5.76 9.54
CA ASN A 34 -14.10 -5.86 10.68
C ASN A 34 -14.29 -7.17 11.47
N GLN A 35 -15.04 -8.12 10.92
CA GLN A 35 -15.22 -9.44 11.51
C GLN A 35 -14.71 -10.52 10.54
N PRO A 36 -13.99 -11.55 11.04
CA PRO A 36 -13.48 -12.63 10.20
C PRO A 36 -14.58 -13.34 9.39
N GLN A 37 -15.76 -13.53 9.97
CA GLN A 37 -16.88 -14.24 9.36
C GLN A 37 -17.41 -13.50 8.11
N ASP A 38 -17.42 -12.17 8.12
CA ASP A 38 -17.87 -11.36 6.99
C ASP A 38 -16.89 -11.45 5.82
N ILE A 39 -15.58 -11.49 6.13
CA ILE A 39 -14.51 -11.70 5.13
C ILE A 39 -14.62 -13.11 4.53
N ASP A 40 -14.82 -14.10 5.39
CA ASP A 40 -14.97 -15.50 4.96
C ASP A 40 -16.23 -15.73 4.11
N ALA A 41 -17.31 -15.01 4.37
CA ALA A 41 -18.56 -15.11 3.63
C ALA A 41 -18.55 -14.37 2.27
N ALA A 42 -17.66 -13.42 2.04
CA ALA A 42 -17.62 -12.64 0.81
C ALA A 42 -17.07 -13.45 -0.37
N ASP A 43 -17.52 -13.11 -1.59
CA ASP A 43 -17.03 -13.72 -2.84
C ASP A 43 -15.63 -13.20 -3.23
N ARG A 44 -15.34 -11.96 -2.91
CA ARG A 44 -14.07 -11.26 -3.23
C ARG A 44 -13.65 -10.41 -2.05
N VAL A 45 -12.34 -10.20 -1.93
CA VAL A 45 -11.77 -9.43 -0.83
C VAL A 45 -10.86 -8.32 -1.37
N VAL A 46 -10.98 -7.12 -0.79
CA VAL A 46 -10.04 -6.02 -0.99
C VAL A 46 -9.34 -5.74 0.33
N PHE A 47 -8.02 -5.77 0.28
CA PHE A 47 -7.16 -5.59 1.43
C PHE A 47 -6.36 -4.29 1.28
N PRO A 48 -6.88 -3.16 1.78
CA PRO A 48 -6.18 -1.88 1.77
C PRO A 48 -5.16 -1.80 2.89
N GLY A 49 -4.24 -0.84 2.78
CA GLY A 49 -3.30 -0.50 3.84
C GLY A 49 -2.80 0.91 3.68
N GLN A 50 -2.50 1.58 4.79
CA GLN A 50 -1.97 2.93 4.82
C GLN A 50 -1.10 3.12 6.06
N GLY A 51 0.03 3.82 5.91
CA GLY A 51 0.95 4.11 7.01
C GLY A 51 2.19 3.23 6.98
N ALA A 52 2.91 3.16 8.10
CA ALA A 52 4.12 2.36 8.23
C ALA A 52 3.83 0.86 8.25
N MET A 53 4.68 0.06 7.61
CA MET A 53 4.52 -1.39 7.51
C MET A 53 4.38 -2.07 8.89
N ALA A 54 5.24 -1.68 9.83
CA ALA A 54 5.22 -2.26 11.18
C ALA A 54 3.90 -2.00 11.90
N ASP A 55 3.33 -0.80 11.75
CA ASP A 55 2.03 -0.45 12.35
C ASP A 55 0.89 -1.22 11.70
N CYS A 56 0.91 -1.33 10.37
CA CYS A 56 -0.08 -2.12 9.63
C CYS A 56 -0.09 -3.58 10.09
N MET A 57 1.09 -4.22 10.16
CA MET A 57 1.21 -5.61 10.59
C MET A 57 0.79 -5.81 12.05
N ARG A 58 1.18 -4.89 12.94
CA ARG A 58 0.77 -4.91 14.36
C ARG A 58 -0.75 -4.82 14.47
N THR A 59 -1.35 -3.81 13.85
CA THR A 59 -2.80 -3.57 13.93
C THR A 59 -3.60 -4.71 13.31
N LEU A 60 -3.12 -5.30 12.20
CA LEU A 60 -3.73 -6.49 11.61
C LEU A 60 -3.72 -7.69 12.58
N ASN A 61 -2.60 -7.91 13.28
CA ASN A 61 -2.51 -8.97 14.28
C ASN A 61 -3.45 -8.72 15.48
N GLU A 62 -3.49 -7.50 15.98
CA GLU A 62 -4.34 -7.09 17.11
C GLU A 62 -5.83 -7.15 16.78
N SER A 63 -6.21 -6.88 15.55
CA SER A 63 -7.61 -6.95 15.09
C SER A 63 -8.16 -8.38 15.01
N GLY A 64 -7.30 -9.40 14.99
CA GLY A 64 -7.68 -10.80 14.79
C GLY A 64 -8.08 -11.16 13.36
N LEU A 65 -7.90 -10.24 12.40
CA LEU A 65 -8.29 -10.46 10.98
C LEU A 65 -7.20 -11.14 10.15
N ARG A 66 -5.98 -11.30 10.68
CA ARG A 66 -4.85 -11.86 9.95
C ARG A 66 -5.19 -13.19 9.28
N GLU A 67 -5.73 -14.14 10.03
CA GLU A 67 -6.03 -15.48 9.51
C GLU A 67 -7.15 -15.44 8.45
N ALA A 68 -8.13 -14.55 8.59
CA ALA A 68 -9.17 -14.38 7.59
C ALA A 68 -8.60 -13.84 6.26
N VAL A 69 -7.67 -12.87 6.32
CA VAL A 69 -6.96 -12.36 5.14
C VAL A 69 -6.14 -13.46 4.48
N VAL A 70 -5.39 -14.25 5.25
CA VAL A 70 -4.58 -15.37 4.74
C VAL A 70 -5.46 -16.43 4.06
N ARG A 71 -6.58 -16.80 4.68
CA ARG A 71 -7.55 -17.73 4.07
C ARG A 71 -8.15 -17.15 2.79
N ALA A 72 -8.55 -15.89 2.81
CA ALA A 72 -9.10 -15.22 1.64
C ALA A 72 -8.11 -15.21 0.47
N ALA A 73 -6.84 -14.86 0.72
CA ALA A 73 -5.82 -14.83 -0.32
C ALA A 73 -5.56 -16.17 -0.98
N ARG A 74 -5.78 -17.27 -0.25
CA ARG A 74 -5.60 -18.65 -0.79
C ARG A 74 -6.81 -19.19 -1.53
N ASN A 75 -8.01 -18.73 -1.20
CA ASN A 75 -9.24 -19.42 -1.61
C ASN A 75 -10.17 -18.58 -2.50
N LYS A 76 -9.91 -17.28 -2.62
CA LYS A 76 -10.78 -16.39 -3.40
C LYS A 76 -9.98 -15.21 -4.01
N PRO A 77 -10.55 -14.51 -5.00
CA PRO A 77 -9.91 -13.31 -5.55
C PRO A 77 -9.67 -12.27 -4.47
N LEU A 78 -8.42 -11.87 -4.28
CA LEU A 78 -8.00 -10.84 -3.34
C LEU A 78 -7.23 -9.76 -4.08
N LEU A 79 -7.58 -8.50 -3.82
CA LEU A 79 -6.89 -7.32 -4.31
C LEU A 79 -6.22 -6.60 -3.15
N GLY A 80 -4.89 -6.60 -3.11
CA GLY A 80 -4.12 -5.73 -2.22
C GLY A 80 -4.04 -4.31 -2.79
N VAL A 81 -4.15 -3.31 -1.94
CA VAL A 81 -4.05 -1.90 -2.33
C VAL A 81 -3.02 -1.20 -1.47
N CYS A 82 -2.00 -0.60 -2.11
CA CYS A 82 -0.92 0.14 -1.45
C CYS A 82 -0.18 -0.76 -0.44
N VAL A 83 -0.05 -0.34 0.83
CA VAL A 83 0.60 -1.14 1.89
C VAL A 83 -0.07 -2.51 2.06
N GLY A 84 -1.39 -2.62 1.83
CA GLY A 84 -2.09 -3.90 1.87
C GLY A 84 -1.56 -4.93 0.87
N GLU A 85 -1.13 -4.49 -0.34
CA GLU A 85 -0.42 -5.36 -1.29
C GLU A 85 0.96 -5.76 -0.74
N GLN A 86 1.70 -4.79 -0.24
CA GLN A 86 3.05 -5.00 0.29
C GLN A 86 3.08 -5.99 1.47
N MET A 87 2.04 -5.98 2.30
CA MET A 87 1.89 -6.92 3.41
C MET A 87 1.75 -8.38 2.99
N LEU A 88 1.46 -8.68 1.71
CA LEU A 88 1.31 -10.04 1.22
C LEU A 88 2.66 -10.76 1.00
N PHE A 89 3.77 -10.03 0.92
CA PHE A 89 5.12 -10.59 0.74
C PHE A 89 5.70 -11.17 2.04
N ASP A 90 6.93 -11.70 1.97
CA ASP A 90 7.61 -12.28 3.15
C ASP A 90 7.97 -11.22 4.18
N SER A 91 8.52 -10.10 3.71
CA SER A 91 9.03 -9.04 4.58
C SER A 91 9.16 -7.69 3.87
N SER A 92 9.40 -6.66 4.64
CA SER A 92 9.71 -5.31 4.17
C SER A 92 11.01 -4.80 4.80
N GLU A 93 11.82 -4.09 4.01
CA GLU A 93 12.99 -3.35 4.51
C GLU A 93 12.57 -2.23 5.47
N GLU A 94 11.32 -1.74 5.36
CA GLU A 94 10.79 -0.74 6.28
C GLU A 94 10.67 -1.33 7.69
N GLY A 95 11.57 -0.88 8.58
CA GLY A 95 11.67 -1.37 9.95
C GLY A 95 12.05 -2.85 10.08
N GLY A 96 12.54 -3.50 9.01
CA GLY A 96 12.86 -4.93 9.03
C GLY A 96 11.64 -5.80 9.36
N THR A 97 10.47 -5.41 8.87
CA THR A 97 9.18 -5.97 9.28
C THR A 97 8.88 -7.29 8.55
N SER A 98 8.57 -8.34 9.30
CA SER A 98 8.00 -9.58 8.74
C SER A 98 6.54 -9.35 8.37
N CYS A 99 6.14 -9.80 7.16
CA CYS A 99 4.80 -9.64 6.61
C CYS A 99 4.02 -10.97 6.61
N LEU A 100 3.06 -11.14 5.70
CA LEU A 100 2.16 -12.30 5.69
C LEU A 100 2.78 -13.54 5.05
N GLY A 101 3.82 -13.42 4.23
CA GLY A 101 4.51 -14.53 3.58
C GLY A 101 3.63 -15.33 2.62
N LEU A 102 2.70 -14.68 1.93
CA LEU A 102 1.84 -15.32 0.93
C LEU A 102 2.51 -15.39 -0.44
N PHE A 103 3.34 -14.41 -0.74
CA PHE A 103 4.18 -14.37 -1.93
C PHE A 103 5.64 -14.24 -1.55
N PRO A 104 6.53 -15.02 -2.16
CA PRO A 104 7.96 -14.92 -1.88
C PRO A 104 8.50 -13.55 -2.35
N GLY A 105 9.31 -12.93 -1.52
CA GLY A 105 9.97 -11.67 -1.84
C GLY A 105 10.02 -10.67 -0.70
N VAL A 106 10.77 -9.61 -0.94
CA VAL A 106 11.01 -8.52 0.02
C VAL A 106 10.59 -7.20 -0.60
N VAL A 107 9.74 -6.46 0.10
CA VAL A 107 9.42 -5.07 -0.26
C VAL A 107 10.62 -4.20 0.06
N ARG A 108 11.21 -3.58 -0.97
CA ARG A 108 12.45 -2.81 -0.87
C ARG A 108 12.21 -1.34 -1.13
N ARG A 109 13.03 -0.51 -0.49
CA ARG A 109 13.11 0.90 -0.82
C ARG A 109 13.66 1.07 -2.24
N PHE A 110 13.13 2.04 -2.98
CA PHE A 110 13.72 2.43 -4.24
C PHE A 110 15.16 2.88 -4.05
N SER A 111 16.08 2.36 -4.87
CA SER A 111 17.50 2.65 -4.82
C SER A 111 18.06 2.92 -6.21
N GLY A 112 19.30 3.43 -6.27
CA GLY A 112 20.01 3.72 -7.52
C GLY A 112 20.25 5.22 -7.73
N PRO A 113 20.92 5.62 -8.83
CA PRO A 113 21.39 7.01 -9.02
C PRO A 113 20.29 8.07 -9.02
N ARG A 114 19.06 7.71 -9.36
CA ARG A 114 17.91 8.62 -9.33
C ARG A 114 17.32 8.80 -7.93
N PHE A 115 17.60 7.86 -7.02
CA PHE A 115 17.10 7.84 -5.64
C PHE A 115 18.22 8.02 -4.62
N ALA A 116 19.43 8.43 -5.08
CA ALA A 116 20.58 8.56 -4.24
C ALA A 116 20.33 9.56 -3.09
N ASP A 117 20.41 9.01 -1.91
CA ASP A 117 20.74 9.64 -0.63
C ASP A 117 20.00 10.94 -0.26
N LEU A 118 18.70 10.82 -0.04
CA LEU A 118 17.97 11.82 0.73
C LEU A 118 18.15 11.67 2.26
N ILE A 119 18.90 10.65 2.70
CA ILE A 119 19.16 10.43 4.14
C ILE A 119 20.12 11.46 4.74
N ALA A 120 20.93 12.14 3.91
CA ALA A 120 21.90 13.14 4.38
C ALA A 120 21.41 14.59 4.28
N ALA A 121 20.22 14.84 3.77
CA ALA A 121 19.75 16.21 3.48
C ALA A 121 18.53 16.65 4.29
N ASP A 122 17.93 15.78 5.08
CA ASP A 122 16.70 16.12 5.83
C ASP A 122 16.96 16.97 7.08
N ASP A 123 18.22 17.14 7.52
CA ASP A 123 18.54 17.95 8.70
C ASP A 123 18.99 19.40 8.41
N GLU A 124 19.31 19.78 7.16
CA GLU A 124 19.80 21.14 6.87
C GLU A 124 19.06 21.94 5.79
N ALA A 125 18.18 21.34 4.99
CA ALA A 125 17.63 22.00 3.79
C ALA A 125 16.21 22.59 3.95
N CYS A 126 15.65 22.61 5.15
CA CYS A 126 14.31 23.18 5.38
C CYS A 126 14.30 24.75 5.54
N LEU A 127 15.44 25.40 5.44
CA LEU A 127 15.57 26.84 5.76
C LEU A 127 16.15 27.74 4.64
N ALA A 128 16.31 27.28 3.41
CA ALA A 128 16.84 28.15 2.34
C ALA A 128 16.01 28.11 1.06
N ASP A 129 14.78 28.59 1.12
CA ASP A 129 14.08 29.09 -0.07
C ASP A 129 14.38 30.61 -0.21
N THR A 130 15.47 30.93 -0.89
CA THR A 130 15.71 32.29 -1.40
C THR A 130 15.69 32.20 -2.92
N GLY A 131 14.58 32.70 -3.49
CA GLY A 131 14.35 32.78 -4.92
C GLY A 131 15.49 33.43 -5.71
N ALA A 132 16.01 32.69 -6.67
CA ALA A 132 16.74 33.18 -7.82
C ALA A 132 16.14 32.56 -9.07
N ALA A 133 15.34 33.35 -9.76
CA ALA A 133 14.80 32.97 -11.08
C ALA A 133 15.91 32.94 -12.12
N GLY A 134 16.04 31.86 -12.88
CA GLY A 134 16.70 31.88 -14.17
C GLY A 134 17.86 30.98 -14.48
N ALA A 135 18.11 29.90 -13.74
CA ALA A 135 19.06 28.87 -14.17
C ALA A 135 18.31 27.60 -14.61
N VAL A 136 18.49 27.17 -15.87
CA VAL A 136 18.02 25.86 -16.33
C VAL A 136 18.84 24.81 -15.58
N ASP A 137 18.20 24.12 -14.63
CA ASP A 137 18.82 23.06 -13.85
C ASP A 137 19.01 21.82 -14.73
N THR A 138 20.25 21.58 -15.15
CA THR A 138 20.64 20.41 -15.96
C THR A 138 20.94 19.18 -15.12
N ARG A 139 20.67 19.21 -13.81
CA ARG A 139 20.85 18.05 -12.94
C ARG A 139 19.79 16.99 -13.26
N PRO A 140 20.16 15.68 -13.27
CA PRO A 140 19.16 14.65 -13.45
C PRO A 140 18.10 14.77 -12.35
N GLU A 141 16.84 14.84 -12.76
CA GLU A 141 15.71 14.95 -11.85
C GLU A 141 15.76 13.84 -10.80
N ARG A 142 15.98 14.20 -9.55
CA ARG A 142 16.02 13.27 -8.43
C ARG A 142 14.60 12.99 -7.96
N LEU A 143 14.23 11.73 -7.92
CA LEU A 143 12.93 11.30 -7.43
C LEU A 143 12.95 11.17 -5.91
N LYS A 144 11.95 11.74 -5.27
CA LYS A 144 11.76 11.60 -3.81
C LYS A 144 11.29 10.19 -3.45
N VAL A 145 11.65 9.74 -2.26
CA VAL A 145 11.14 8.50 -1.67
C VAL A 145 10.50 8.84 -0.31
N PRO A 146 9.20 8.58 -0.11
CA PRO A 146 8.28 7.98 -1.06
C PRO A 146 7.98 8.87 -2.26
N HIS A 147 7.85 8.24 -3.44
CA HIS A 147 7.49 8.98 -4.65
C HIS A 147 5.97 9.16 -4.72
N MET A 148 5.55 10.43 -4.79
CA MET A 148 4.15 10.82 -4.91
C MET A 148 3.96 11.56 -6.23
N GLY A 149 3.29 10.93 -7.20
CA GLY A 149 3.07 11.55 -8.51
C GLY A 149 2.50 10.57 -9.53
N TRP A 150 2.14 11.09 -10.69
CA TRP A 150 1.73 10.28 -11.83
C TRP A 150 2.97 9.79 -12.57
N ASN A 151 3.07 8.48 -12.75
CA ASN A 151 4.11 7.86 -13.55
C ASN A 151 3.49 7.09 -14.71
N LEU A 152 4.14 7.16 -15.87
CA LEU A 152 3.86 6.26 -16.98
C LEU A 152 4.57 4.93 -16.71
N SER A 153 3.80 3.89 -16.45
CA SER A 153 4.33 2.53 -16.44
C SER A 153 4.23 1.98 -17.84
N LEU A 154 5.36 1.82 -18.50
CA LEU A 154 5.44 1.09 -19.78
C LEU A 154 5.54 -0.40 -19.44
N ILE A 155 4.41 -1.09 -19.51
CA ILE A 155 4.39 -2.56 -19.49
C ILE A 155 4.70 -2.98 -20.92
N HIS A 156 5.89 -3.52 -21.13
CA HIS A 156 6.22 -4.23 -22.36
C HIS A 156 5.65 -5.66 -22.21
N ILE A 157 4.60 -5.91 -22.95
CA ILE A 157 4.04 -7.26 -23.13
C ILE A 157 4.84 -7.96 -24.23
#